data_4d1e1f92b4148c9d2ccc4bce2e631b62
#
_entry.id   4d1e1f92b4148c9d2ccc4bce2e631b62
#
_cell.length_a   1.000
_cell.length_b   1.000
_cell.length_c   1.000
_cell.angle_alpha   90.00
_cell.angle_beta   90.00
_cell.angle_gamma   90.00
#
_symmetry.space_group_name_H-M   'P 1'
#
loop_
_entity.id
_entity.type
_entity.pdbx_description
1 polymer ?
#
loop_
_entity_poly.entity_id
_entity_poly.type
_entity_poly.pdbx_seq_one_letter_code
_entity_poly.pdbx_strand_id
1 'polypeptide(L)'
;HADFGGEVERILNMVDGAVLLVDAAEGPMPQTKFVLQKALKIGLRPIVCINKIDRPDERHNEVVNEVFDLFANLDASEEQLDFPIIYGSAKQGWMADSPTGPQDGMAPLFDLVVKHFNPPVVEDGPFRMLVTTIESNPFLGRVLTGRVRSGAIKANQSVKALARDGKTVEQGRISKVLAFRGLERVPVDEAEAGDIIAISGLTTATVADTICDSSVSEPIAAQPIDPPTLTMTFRINDGPLAGKE
;
A
#
# COMPACT_ATOMS: atom_id res chain seq x y z
N HIS A 1 3.67 4.13 8.01
CA HIS A 1 4.19 4.55 9.31
C HIS A 1 5.48 3.79 9.62
N ALA A 2 6.54 4.45 10.10
CA ALA A 2 7.85 3.84 10.30
C ALA A 2 7.84 2.65 11.29
N ASP A 3 6.88 2.62 12.20
CA ASP A 3 6.74 1.57 13.22
C ASP A 3 6.33 0.20 12.65
N PHE A 4 5.86 0.17 11.40
CA PHE A 4 5.36 -1.03 10.72
C PHE A 4 6.20 -1.36 9.48
N GLY A 5 7.53 -1.39 9.61
CA GLY A 5 8.45 -1.55 8.48
C GLY A 5 8.14 -2.71 7.54
N GLY A 6 7.80 -3.87 8.07
CA GLY A 6 7.41 -5.04 7.27
C GLY A 6 6.07 -4.86 6.54
N GLU A 7 5.12 -4.12 7.12
CA GLU A 7 3.85 -3.80 6.46
C GLU A 7 4.06 -2.81 5.32
N VAL A 8 4.88 -1.77 5.54
CA VAL A 8 5.25 -0.80 4.49
C VAL A 8 5.87 -1.49 3.29
N GLU A 9 6.82 -2.40 3.49
CA GLU A 9 7.44 -3.16 2.40
C GLU A 9 6.42 -3.98 1.61
N ARG A 10 5.50 -4.65 2.29
CA ARG A 10 4.45 -5.44 1.62
C ARG A 10 3.50 -4.56 0.80
N ILE A 11 3.11 -3.40 1.35
CA ILE A 11 2.24 -2.45 0.63
C ILE A 11 2.98 -1.89 -0.60
N LEU A 12 4.24 -1.49 -0.47
CA LEU A 12 5.04 -1.00 -1.59
C LEU A 12 5.19 -2.04 -2.71
N ASN A 13 5.24 -3.33 -2.38
CA ASN A 13 5.33 -4.41 -3.38
C ASN A 13 4.02 -4.66 -4.16
N MET A 14 2.90 -4.09 -3.75
CA MET A 14 1.64 -4.24 -4.49
C MET A 14 1.25 -3.02 -5.33
N VAL A 15 2.07 -1.97 -5.34
CA VAL A 15 1.83 -0.73 -6.09
C VAL A 15 2.83 -0.56 -7.23
N ASP A 16 2.46 0.21 -8.25
CA ASP A 16 3.29 0.48 -9.41
C ASP A 16 3.99 1.85 -9.34
N GLY A 17 3.57 2.69 -8.39
CA GLY A 17 4.14 4.00 -8.15
C GLY A 17 3.82 4.54 -6.78
N ALA A 18 4.43 5.64 -6.41
CA ALA A 18 4.22 6.31 -5.14
C ALA A 18 4.22 7.83 -5.31
N VAL A 19 3.34 8.51 -4.60
CA VAL A 19 3.39 9.97 -4.45
C VAL A 19 4.04 10.27 -3.10
N LEU A 20 5.24 10.86 -3.12
CA LEU A 20 5.95 11.30 -1.94
C LEU A 20 5.40 12.67 -1.51
N LEU A 21 4.61 12.67 -0.44
CA LEU A 21 4.00 13.87 0.08
C LEU A 21 4.94 14.55 1.07
N VAL A 22 5.31 15.80 0.79
CA VAL A 22 6.23 16.60 1.62
C VAL A 22 5.57 17.93 1.98
N ASP A 23 5.70 18.33 3.23
CA ASP A 23 5.21 19.62 3.73
C ASP A 23 6.14 20.74 3.24
N ALA A 24 5.57 21.80 2.64
CA ALA A 24 6.33 22.93 2.09
C ALA A 24 7.09 23.74 3.14
N ALA A 25 6.73 23.66 4.40
CA ALA A 25 7.40 24.36 5.50
C ALA A 25 8.38 23.46 6.27
N GLU A 26 7.97 22.20 6.54
CA GLU A 26 8.76 21.28 7.38
C GLU A 26 9.83 20.53 6.59
N GLY A 27 9.58 20.25 5.30
CA GLY A 27 10.46 19.43 4.47
C GLY A 27 10.35 17.93 4.76
N PRO A 28 11.31 17.12 4.27
CA PRO A 28 11.30 15.67 4.46
C PRO A 28 11.61 15.28 5.91
N MET A 29 10.71 14.54 6.53
CA MET A 29 10.80 14.05 7.91
C MET A 29 11.49 12.67 7.99
N PRO A 30 11.94 12.21 9.17
CA PRO A 30 12.57 10.89 9.33
C PRO A 30 11.75 9.72 8.77
N GLN A 31 10.42 9.76 8.94
CA GLN A 31 9.52 8.75 8.37
C GLN A 31 9.54 8.78 6.83
N THR A 32 9.63 9.97 6.24
CA THR A 32 9.79 10.14 4.79
C THR A 32 11.03 9.43 4.29
N LYS A 33 12.16 9.62 4.96
CA LYS A 33 13.43 8.97 4.63
C LYS A 33 13.30 7.44 4.65
N PHE A 34 12.69 6.89 5.71
CA PHE A 34 12.52 5.45 5.86
C PHE A 34 11.68 4.84 4.73
N VAL A 35 10.50 5.41 4.47
CA VAL A 35 9.59 4.90 3.43
C VAL A 35 10.18 5.08 2.03
N LEU A 36 10.80 6.24 1.76
CA LEU A 36 11.45 6.51 0.49
C LEU A 36 12.58 5.53 0.21
N GLN A 37 13.45 5.24 1.19
CA GLN A 37 14.52 4.25 1.04
C GLN A 37 13.98 2.88 0.59
N LYS A 38 12.87 2.44 1.18
CA LYS A 38 12.23 1.17 0.80
C LYS A 38 11.65 1.23 -0.60
N ALA A 39 10.99 2.33 -0.97
CA ALA A 39 10.42 2.53 -2.29
C ALA A 39 11.49 2.55 -3.39
N LEU A 40 12.59 3.29 -3.18
CA LEU A 40 13.70 3.36 -4.14
C LEU A 40 14.39 2.01 -4.32
N LYS A 41 14.59 1.25 -3.23
CA LYS A 41 15.22 -0.08 -3.26
C LYS A 41 14.48 -1.09 -4.13
N ILE A 42 13.15 -1.01 -4.20
CA ILE A 42 12.32 -1.88 -5.06
C ILE A 42 12.09 -1.30 -6.45
N GLY A 43 12.76 -0.20 -6.80
CA GLY A 43 12.74 0.40 -8.13
C GLY A 43 11.55 1.33 -8.41
N LEU A 44 10.77 1.73 -7.39
CA LEU A 44 9.72 2.72 -7.62
C LEU A 44 10.30 4.07 -8.02
N ARG A 45 9.58 4.78 -8.89
CA ARG A 45 9.89 6.14 -9.36
C ARG A 45 8.84 7.11 -8.79
N PRO A 46 9.09 7.74 -7.64
CA PRO A 46 8.09 8.58 -6.99
C PRO A 46 7.78 9.87 -7.76
N ILE A 47 6.54 10.35 -7.65
CA ILE A 47 6.17 11.74 -7.88
C ILE A 47 6.36 12.48 -6.56
N VAL A 48 7.02 13.63 -6.56
CA VAL A 48 7.16 14.47 -5.37
C VAL A 48 6.04 15.50 -5.35
N CYS A 49 5.26 15.49 -4.27
CA CYS A 49 4.16 16.44 -4.05
C CYS A 49 4.52 17.37 -2.89
N ILE A 50 4.81 18.63 -3.19
CA ILE A 50 5.05 19.68 -2.20
C ILE A 50 3.70 20.25 -1.77
N ASN A 51 3.21 19.78 -0.64
CA ASN A 51 1.90 20.12 -0.10
C ASN A 51 1.97 21.25 0.92
N LYS A 52 0.83 21.88 1.19
CA LYS A 52 0.65 23.00 2.13
C LYS A 52 1.40 24.27 1.71
N ILE A 53 1.50 24.49 0.40
CA ILE A 53 2.13 25.70 -0.15
C ILE A 53 1.35 26.99 0.18
N ASP A 54 0.12 26.85 0.68
CA ASP A 54 -0.73 27.93 1.20
C ASP A 54 -0.31 28.44 2.59
N ARG A 55 0.69 27.82 3.23
CA ARG A 55 1.19 28.26 4.53
C ARG A 55 2.05 29.53 4.38
N PRO A 56 1.96 30.48 5.34
CA PRO A 56 2.77 31.70 5.30
C PRO A 56 4.27 31.47 5.58
N ASP A 57 4.62 30.35 6.19
CA ASP A 57 5.98 29.92 6.52
C ASP A 57 6.55 28.90 5.54
N GLU A 58 5.91 28.73 4.38
CA GLU A 58 6.38 27.84 3.33
C GLU A 58 7.75 28.28 2.79
N ARG A 59 8.59 27.30 2.43
CA ARG A 59 9.92 27.45 1.86
C ARG A 59 10.19 26.42 0.76
N HIS A 60 9.23 26.28 -0.14
CA HIS A 60 9.20 25.20 -1.15
C HIS A 60 10.51 25.03 -1.93
N ASN A 61 11.22 26.13 -2.27
CA ASN A 61 12.49 26.04 -2.98
C ASN A 61 13.57 25.30 -2.19
N GLU A 62 13.66 25.56 -0.88
CA GLU A 62 14.59 24.88 0.01
C GLU A 62 14.18 23.42 0.19
N VAL A 63 12.88 23.17 0.36
CA VAL A 63 12.34 21.82 0.54
C VAL A 63 12.57 20.96 -0.72
N VAL A 64 12.46 21.49 -1.92
CA VAL A 64 12.80 20.76 -3.15
C VAL A 64 14.26 20.35 -3.16
N ASN A 65 15.18 21.24 -2.76
CA ASN A 65 16.60 20.90 -2.65
C ASN A 65 16.85 19.82 -1.58
N GLU A 66 16.21 19.94 -0.41
CA GLU A 66 16.30 18.93 0.66
C GLU A 66 15.79 17.54 0.18
N VAL A 67 14.72 17.52 -0.60
CA VAL A 67 14.21 16.27 -1.19
C VAL A 67 15.19 15.71 -2.20
N PHE A 68 15.76 16.53 -3.08
CA PHE A 68 16.77 16.09 -4.03
C PHE A 68 18.01 15.51 -3.32
N ASP A 69 18.53 16.21 -2.30
CA ASP A 69 19.64 15.73 -1.47
C ASP A 69 19.27 14.41 -0.76
N LEU A 70 18.03 14.26 -0.31
CA LEU A 70 17.56 13.03 0.30
C LEU A 70 17.59 11.86 -0.69
N PHE A 71 17.11 12.04 -1.92
CA PHE A 71 17.17 11.00 -2.96
C PHE A 71 18.61 10.62 -3.28
N ALA A 72 19.50 11.61 -3.46
CA ALA A 72 20.91 11.38 -3.73
C ALA A 72 21.62 10.62 -2.58
N ASN A 73 21.31 10.98 -1.32
CA ASN A 73 21.84 10.31 -0.13
C ASN A 73 21.29 8.89 0.10
N LEU A 74 20.21 8.53 -0.59
CA LEU A 74 19.61 7.20 -0.58
C LEU A 74 20.00 6.36 -1.80
N ASP A 75 21.04 6.77 -2.53
CA ASP A 75 21.56 6.09 -3.73
C ASP A 75 20.50 5.88 -4.82
N ALA A 76 19.61 6.86 -5.02
CA ALA A 76 18.63 6.85 -6.08
C ALA A 76 19.31 6.79 -7.46
N SER A 77 18.72 6.02 -8.38
CA SER A 77 19.21 5.96 -9.77
C SER A 77 18.96 7.30 -10.50
N GLU A 78 19.64 7.52 -11.63
CA GLU A 78 19.41 8.70 -12.48
C GLU A 78 17.94 8.87 -12.85
N GLU A 79 17.25 7.77 -13.19
CA GLU A 79 15.82 7.80 -13.49
C GLU A 79 14.95 8.16 -12.27
N GLN A 80 15.39 7.80 -11.07
CA GLN A 80 14.69 8.14 -9.83
C GLN A 80 14.98 9.58 -9.38
N LEU A 81 16.15 10.13 -9.73
CA LEU A 81 16.48 11.53 -9.49
C LEU A 81 15.75 12.50 -10.43
N ASP A 82 15.30 12.02 -11.60
CA ASP A 82 14.46 12.76 -12.53
C ASP A 82 12.98 12.66 -12.13
N PHE A 83 12.68 12.91 -10.87
CA PHE A 83 11.32 12.85 -10.35
C PHE A 83 10.51 14.11 -10.74
N PRO A 84 9.28 13.96 -11.21
CA PRO A 84 8.39 15.10 -11.40
C PRO A 84 7.93 15.67 -10.06
N ILE A 85 7.75 17.00 -10.03
CA ILE A 85 7.30 17.73 -8.86
C ILE A 85 5.95 18.35 -9.15
N ILE A 86 5.04 18.28 -8.18
CA ILE A 86 3.77 18.99 -8.18
C ILE A 86 3.59 19.76 -6.88
N TYR A 87 2.95 20.91 -6.95
CA TYR A 87 2.77 21.82 -5.82
C TYR A 87 1.30 22.00 -5.51
N GLY A 88 0.94 22.21 -4.23
CA GLY A 88 -0.44 22.52 -3.94
C GLY A 88 -0.83 22.54 -2.47
N SER A 89 -2.12 22.61 -2.25
CA SER A 89 -2.77 22.51 -0.95
C SER A 89 -3.88 21.47 -0.99
N ALA A 90 -3.63 20.32 -0.42
CA ALA A 90 -4.65 19.27 -0.29
C ALA A 90 -5.84 19.74 0.56
N LYS A 91 -5.61 20.65 1.53
CA LYS A 91 -6.66 21.25 2.33
C LYS A 91 -7.61 22.11 1.51
N GLN A 92 -7.07 22.85 0.53
CA GLN A 92 -7.84 23.70 -0.37
C GLN A 92 -8.32 22.95 -1.63
N GLY A 93 -7.84 21.70 -1.84
CA GLY A 93 -8.29 20.84 -2.92
C GLY A 93 -7.71 21.17 -4.29
N TRP A 94 -6.46 21.65 -4.38
CA TRP A 94 -5.82 21.95 -5.65
C TRP A 94 -4.36 21.52 -5.70
N MET A 95 -3.90 21.21 -6.93
CA MET A 95 -2.49 20.94 -7.28
C MET A 95 -2.16 21.64 -8.60
N ALA A 96 -0.90 22.04 -8.76
CA ALA A 96 -0.41 22.71 -9.96
C ALA A 96 1.04 22.33 -10.26
N ASP A 97 1.46 22.46 -11.52
CA ASP A 97 2.83 22.17 -11.98
C ASP A 97 3.86 23.18 -11.48
N SER A 98 3.42 24.30 -10.93
CA SER A 98 4.28 25.33 -10.35
C SER A 98 3.70 25.92 -9.07
N PRO A 99 4.53 26.52 -8.18
CA PRO A 99 4.08 27.11 -6.93
C PRO A 99 3.05 28.22 -7.10
N THR A 100 3.10 28.92 -8.23
CA THR A 100 2.20 30.02 -8.58
C THR A 100 1.17 29.65 -9.66
N GLY A 101 1.00 28.37 -9.92
CA GLY A 101 0.08 27.85 -10.94
C GLY A 101 -1.39 28.01 -10.57
N PRO A 102 -2.29 27.65 -11.49
CA PRO A 102 -3.72 27.71 -11.26
C PRO A 102 -4.15 26.86 -10.05
N GLN A 103 -4.97 27.43 -9.19
CA GLN A 103 -5.52 26.75 -8.00
C GLN A 103 -6.90 26.16 -8.32
N ASP A 104 -6.95 25.32 -9.36
CA ASP A 104 -8.18 24.80 -9.95
C ASP A 104 -8.22 23.25 -9.90
N GLY A 105 -8.42 22.73 -8.70
CA GLY A 105 -8.69 21.31 -8.49
C GLY A 105 -7.46 20.40 -8.52
N MET A 106 -7.72 19.10 -8.53
CA MET A 106 -6.72 18.03 -8.40
C MET A 106 -6.31 17.38 -9.74
N ALA A 107 -6.92 17.82 -10.86
CA ALA A 107 -6.68 17.24 -12.17
C ALA A 107 -5.19 17.19 -12.54
N PRO A 108 -4.35 18.23 -12.29
CA PRO A 108 -2.93 18.17 -12.61
C PRO A 108 -2.19 17.00 -11.93
N LEU A 109 -2.55 16.65 -10.69
CA LEU A 109 -1.97 15.48 -10.01
C LEU A 109 -2.39 14.18 -10.70
N PHE A 110 -3.66 14.04 -11.04
CA PHE A 110 -4.16 12.82 -11.69
C PHE A 110 -3.57 12.63 -13.08
N ASP A 111 -3.46 13.71 -13.87
CA ASP A 111 -2.83 13.70 -15.19
C ASP A 111 -1.34 13.32 -15.08
N LEU A 112 -0.64 13.84 -14.07
CA LEU A 112 0.75 13.49 -13.80
C LEU A 112 0.90 12.00 -13.41
N VAL A 113 0.00 11.48 -12.57
CA VAL A 113 -0.02 10.04 -12.20
C VAL A 113 -0.18 9.17 -13.45
N VAL A 114 -1.15 9.47 -14.30
CA VAL A 114 -1.40 8.70 -15.53
C VAL A 114 -0.22 8.79 -16.51
N LYS A 115 0.44 9.94 -16.57
CA LYS A 115 1.59 10.17 -17.46
C LYS A 115 2.88 9.52 -16.97
N HIS A 116 3.11 9.52 -15.66
CA HIS A 116 4.39 9.11 -15.06
C HIS A 116 4.45 7.63 -14.73
N PHE A 117 3.37 7.05 -14.24
CA PHE A 117 3.35 5.65 -13.87
C PHE A 117 2.88 4.75 -15.01
N ASN A 118 3.52 3.60 -15.13
CA ASN A 118 3.06 2.57 -16.05
C ASN A 118 1.79 1.90 -15.48
N PRO A 119 0.90 1.41 -16.36
CA PRO A 119 -0.21 0.57 -15.92
C PRO A 119 0.31 -0.71 -15.25
N PRO A 120 -0.51 -1.35 -14.39
CA PRO A 120 -0.13 -2.58 -13.71
C PRO A 120 0.23 -3.68 -14.71
N VAL A 121 1.33 -4.37 -14.40
CA VAL A 121 1.69 -5.59 -15.13
C VAL A 121 0.77 -6.71 -14.64
N VAL A 122 0.03 -7.32 -15.57
CA VAL A 122 -0.87 -8.44 -15.32
C VAL A 122 -0.32 -9.70 -15.97
N GLU A 123 -0.59 -10.84 -15.36
CA GLU A 123 -0.22 -12.16 -15.86
C GLU A 123 -1.47 -12.89 -16.36
N ASP A 124 -1.34 -13.61 -17.48
CA ASP A 124 -2.39 -14.50 -17.96
C ASP A 124 -2.46 -15.75 -17.07
N GLY A 125 -3.65 -16.30 -16.92
CA GLY A 125 -3.84 -17.55 -16.21
C GLY A 125 -4.99 -17.57 -15.21
N PRO A 126 -5.07 -18.61 -14.38
CA PRO A 126 -6.08 -18.73 -13.33
C PRO A 126 -5.86 -17.67 -12.25
N PHE A 127 -6.92 -17.41 -11.48
CA PHE A 127 -6.88 -16.45 -10.38
C PHE A 127 -5.73 -16.71 -9.40
N ARG A 128 -4.94 -15.68 -9.13
CA ARG A 128 -3.92 -15.63 -8.07
C ARG A 128 -3.85 -14.25 -7.45
N MET A 129 -3.83 -14.19 -6.13
CA MET A 129 -3.68 -12.98 -5.32
C MET A 129 -2.73 -13.24 -4.16
N LEU A 130 -1.74 -12.37 -3.96
CA LEU A 130 -0.88 -12.41 -2.78
C LEU A 130 -1.51 -11.58 -1.66
N VAL A 131 -1.68 -12.16 -0.49
CA VAL A 131 -2.18 -11.46 0.69
C VAL A 131 -1.10 -10.54 1.27
N THR A 132 -1.40 -9.25 1.29
CA THR A 132 -0.50 -8.19 1.76
C THR A 132 -0.82 -7.75 3.18
N THR A 133 -2.10 -7.52 3.47
CA THR A 133 -2.58 -7.14 4.80
C THR A 133 -3.79 -7.97 5.21
N ILE A 134 -3.98 -8.04 6.52
CA ILE A 134 -5.09 -8.76 7.12
C ILE A 134 -5.72 -7.90 8.21
N GLU A 135 -7.03 -7.95 8.30
CA GLU A 135 -7.79 -7.30 9.37
C GLU A 135 -8.92 -8.21 9.86
N SER A 136 -9.41 -7.95 11.06
CA SER A 136 -10.60 -8.60 11.61
C SER A 136 -11.78 -7.63 11.54
N ASN A 137 -12.85 -8.05 10.88
CA ASN A 137 -14.08 -7.28 10.79
C ASN A 137 -15.20 -8.03 11.54
N PRO A 138 -15.97 -7.36 12.43
CA PRO A 138 -17.03 -8.01 13.23
C PRO A 138 -18.10 -8.73 12.40
N PHE A 139 -18.37 -8.26 11.18
CA PHE A 139 -19.42 -8.80 10.30
C PHE A 139 -18.90 -9.73 9.20
N LEU A 140 -17.70 -9.47 8.71
CA LEU A 140 -17.10 -10.21 7.59
C LEU A 140 -16.09 -11.26 8.06
N GLY A 141 -15.74 -11.25 9.33
CA GLY A 141 -14.66 -12.07 9.88
C GLY A 141 -13.29 -11.58 9.40
N ARG A 142 -12.46 -12.50 8.98
CA ARG A 142 -11.12 -12.21 8.46
C ARG A 142 -11.23 -11.61 7.06
N VAL A 143 -10.62 -10.46 6.86
CA VAL A 143 -10.57 -9.74 5.57
C VAL A 143 -9.12 -9.69 5.11
N LEU A 144 -8.86 -10.23 3.94
CA LEU A 144 -7.55 -10.35 3.32
C LEU A 144 -7.44 -9.36 2.17
N THR A 145 -6.47 -8.47 2.22
CA THR A 145 -6.24 -7.48 1.16
C THR A 145 -4.98 -7.84 0.38
N GLY A 146 -5.04 -7.68 -0.94
CA GLY A 146 -3.92 -7.92 -1.83
C GLY A 146 -4.21 -7.49 -3.26
N ARG A 147 -3.19 -7.63 -4.11
CA ARG A 147 -3.31 -7.37 -5.54
C ARG A 147 -3.55 -8.68 -6.30
N VAL A 148 -4.52 -8.66 -7.21
CA VAL A 148 -4.75 -9.76 -8.15
C VAL A 148 -3.63 -9.76 -9.19
N ARG A 149 -2.87 -10.85 -9.28
CA ARG A 149 -1.76 -11.01 -10.22
C ARG A 149 -2.21 -11.56 -11.56
N SER A 150 -3.14 -12.51 -11.54
CA SER A 150 -3.66 -13.15 -12.74
C SER A 150 -5.13 -13.55 -12.56
N GLY A 151 -5.84 -13.67 -13.68
CA GLY A 151 -7.22 -14.11 -13.71
C GLY A 151 -8.21 -13.14 -13.10
N ALA A 152 -9.36 -13.65 -12.70
CA ALA A 152 -10.44 -12.90 -12.08
C ALA A 152 -11.06 -13.66 -10.92
N ILE A 153 -11.71 -12.94 -9.99
CA ILE A 153 -12.38 -13.49 -8.82
C ILE A 153 -13.78 -12.91 -8.66
N LYS A 154 -14.73 -13.78 -8.31
CA LYS A 154 -16.12 -13.42 -8.01
C LYS A 154 -16.51 -13.85 -6.60
N ALA A 155 -17.54 -13.22 -6.07
CA ALA A 155 -18.18 -13.70 -4.84
C ALA A 155 -18.71 -15.14 -5.06
N ASN A 156 -18.69 -15.94 -4.01
CA ASN A 156 -19.06 -17.36 -3.99
C ASN A 156 -18.14 -18.32 -4.80
N GLN A 157 -17.05 -17.83 -5.37
CA GLN A 157 -16.06 -18.68 -6.05
C GLN A 157 -15.28 -19.52 -5.03
N SER A 158 -15.01 -20.79 -5.38
CA SER A 158 -14.15 -21.67 -4.59
C SER A 158 -12.69 -21.34 -4.88
N VAL A 159 -11.91 -21.25 -3.82
CA VAL A 159 -10.48 -20.94 -3.86
C VAL A 159 -9.71 -21.79 -2.85
N LYS A 160 -8.40 -21.80 -2.98
CA LYS A 160 -7.50 -22.32 -1.93
C LYS A 160 -6.46 -21.28 -1.56
N ALA A 161 -5.95 -21.38 -0.34
CA ALA A 161 -4.81 -20.63 0.15
C ALA A 161 -3.58 -21.53 0.15
N LEU A 162 -2.50 -21.06 -0.46
CA LEU A 162 -1.20 -21.72 -0.45
C LEU A 162 -0.24 -20.92 0.43
N ALA A 163 0.42 -21.61 1.35
CA ALA A 163 1.55 -21.03 2.06
C ALA A 163 2.75 -20.82 1.12
N ARG A 164 3.74 -20.08 1.59
CA ARG A 164 4.97 -19.78 0.82
C ARG A 164 5.75 -21.04 0.38
N ASP A 165 5.63 -22.12 1.13
CA ASP A 165 6.25 -23.43 0.80
C ASP A 165 5.41 -24.29 -0.15
N GLY A 166 4.30 -23.76 -0.67
CA GLY A 166 3.38 -24.42 -1.58
C GLY A 166 2.35 -25.34 -0.92
N LYS A 167 2.37 -25.48 0.42
CA LYS A 167 1.36 -26.28 1.12
C LYS A 167 0.01 -25.57 1.11
N THR A 168 -1.04 -26.33 0.92
CA THR A 168 -2.41 -25.83 1.07
C THR A 168 -2.71 -25.59 2.54
N VAL A 169 -2.97 -24.34 2.90
CA VAL A 169 -3.37 -23.89 4.25
C VAL A 169 -4.85 -24.09 4.47
N GLU A 170 -5.65 -23.73 3.47
CA GLU A 170 -7.10 -23.72 3.55
C GLU A 170 -7.72 -23.86 2.15
N GLN A 171 -8.89 -24.47 2.08
CA GLN A 171 -9.77 -24.43 0.93
C GLN A 171 -11.11 -23.89 1.38
N GLY A 172 -11.66 -22.96 0.63
CA GLY A 172 -12.89 -22.28 1.03
C GLY A 172 -13.59 -21.58 -0.12
N ARG A 173 -14.58 -20.81 0.24
CA ARG A 173 -15.37 -20.04 -0.74
C ARG A 173 -15.34 -18.56 -0.33
N ILE A 174 -15.12 -17.70 -1.30
CA ILE A 174 -15.13 -16.25 -1.09
C ILE A 174 -16.55 -15.79 -0.79
N SER A 175 -16.76 -15.15 0.34
CA SER A 175 -18.08 -14.60 0.71
C SER A 175 -18.31 -13.26 0.05
N LYS A 176 -17.29 -12.38 0.03
CA LYS A 176 -17.37 -11.05 -0.59
C LYS A 176 -16.06 -10.67 -1.25
N VAL A 177 -16.17 -9.93 -2.35
CA VAL A 177 -15.09 -9.21 -3.01
C VAL A 177 -15.38 -7.72 -2.83
N LEU A 178 -14.41 -6.96 -2.33
CA LEU A 178 -14.52 -5.54 -2.02
C LEU A 178 -13.46 -4.78 -2.80
N ALA A 179 -13.87 -3.79 -3.59
CA ALA A 179 -12.97 -2.85 -4.25
C ALA A 179 -12.84 -1.56 -3.42
N PHE A 180 -11.72 -0.88 -3.57
CA PHE A 180 -11.49 0.42 -2.98
C PHE A 180 -12.09 1.51 -3.88
N ARG A 181 -12.94 2.37 -3.30
CA ARG A 181 -13.51 3.56 -3.95
C ARG A 181 -13.30 4.75 -3.03
N GLY A 182 -12.27 5.55 -3.31
CA GLY A 182 -11.77 6.54 -2.38
C GLY A 182 -11.29 5.88 -1.09
N LEU A 183 -11.85 6.28 0.04
CA LEU A 183 -11.52 5.73 1.37
C LEU A 183 -12.42 4.54 1.78
N GLU A 184 -13.43 4.23 0.99
CA GLU A 184 -14.40 3.18 1.30
C GLU A 184 -14.13 1.89 0.53
N ARG A 185 -14.55 0.78 1.12
CA ARG A 185 -14.59 -0.52 0.47
C ARG A 185 -16.01 -0.86 0.09
N VAL A 186 -16.24 -1.01 -1.20
CA VAL A 186 -17.58 -1.33 -1.74
C VAL A 186 -17.59 -2.75 -2.31
N PRO A 187 -18.67 -3.52 -2.10
CA PRO A 187 -18.83 -4.82 -2.75
C PRO A 187 -18.83 -4.67 -4.27
N VAL A 188 -18.14 -5.60 -4.93
CA VAL A 188 -18.13 -5.72 -6.39
C VAL A 188 -18.43 -7.17 -6.78
N ASP A 189 -19.03 -7.36 -7.96
CA ASP A 189 -19.38 -8.69 -8.46
C ASP A 189 -18.13 -9.46 -8.89
N GLU A 190 -17.17 -8.75 -9.49
CA GLU A 190 -15.94 -9.32 -10.05
C GLU A 190 -14.78 -8.34 -9.88
N ALA A 191 -13.59 -8.90 -9.75
CA ALA A 191 -12.32 -8.17 -9.81
C ALA A 191 -11.31 -8.97 -10.64
N GLU A 192 -10.42 -8.27 -11.36
CA GLU A 192 -9.50 -8.86 -12.31
C GLU A 192 -8.05 -8.54 -12.03
N ALA A 193 -7.16 -9.16 -12.79
CA ALA A 193 -5.72 -8.94 -12.70
C ALA A 193 -5.35 -7.45 -12.78
N GLY A 194 -4.53 -6.98 -11.85
CA GLY A 194 -4.18 -5.57 -11.66
C GLY A 194 -4.93 -4.88 -10.52
N ASP A 195 -6.13 -5.35 -10.17
CA ASP A 195 -6.91 -4.76 -9.09
C ASP A 195 -6.30 -5.03 -7.70
N ILE A 196 -6.40 -4.04 -6.82
CA ILE A 196 -6.17 -4.20 -5.37
C ILE A 196 -7.54 -4.35 -4.71
N ILE A 197 -7.76 -5.49 -4.07
CA ILE A 197 -9.05 -5.86 -3.49
C ILE A 197 -8.90 -6.38 -2.06
N ALA A 198 -10.02 -6.38 -1.36
CA ALA A 198 -10.17 -7.10 -0.11
C ALA A 198 -11.21 -8.23 -0.29
N ILE A 199 -10.89 -9.41 0.23
CA ILE A 199 -11.76 -10.58 0.17
C ILE A 199 -12.06 -11.12 1.56
N SER A 200 -13.23 -11.71 1.73
CA SER A 200 -13.62 -12.42 2.95
C SER A 200 -14.16 -13.81 2.64
N GLY A 201 -14.22 -14.68 3.67
CA GLY A 201 -14.72 -16.05 3.55
C GLY A 201 -13.71 -17.12 3.92
N LEU A 202 -12.44 -16.75 4.09
CA LEU A 202 -11.38 -17.62 4.57
C LEU A 202 -11.08 -17.33 6.05
N THR A 203 -10.71 -18.36 6.80
CA THR A 203 -10.56 -18.28 8.25
C THR A 203 -9.12 -18.45 8.76
N THR A 204 -8.29 -19.16 8.01
CA THR A 204 -6.94 -19.54 8.40
C THR A 204 -5.88 -18.78 7.60
N ALA A 205 -6.15 -18.49 6.32
CA ALA A 205 -5.24 -17.80 5.43
C ALA A 205 -4.70 -16.49 6.05
N THR A 206 -3.43 -16.20 5.83
CA THR A 206 -2.72 -15.10 6.49
C THR A 206 -1.87 -14.29 5.49
N VAL A 207 -1.14 -13.31 6.00
CA VAL A 207 -0.22 -12.49 5.20
C VAL A 207 0.85 -13.36 4.54
N ALA A 208 1.20 -13.02 3.30
CA ALA A 208 2.12 -13.73 2.42
C ALA A 208 1.60 -15.09 1.90
N ASP A 209 0.39 -15.49 2.23
CA ASP A 209 -0.26 -16.61 1.55
C ASP A 209 -0.76 -16.18 0.17
N THR A 210 -0.81 -17.13 -0.75
CA THR A 210 -1.40 -16.95 -2.08
C THR A 210 -2.82 -17.50 -2.10
N ILE A 211 -3.79 -16.63 -2.33
CA ILE A 211 -5.16 -17.07 -2.60
C ILE A 211 -5.31 -17.30 -4.09
N CYS A 212 -5.75 -18.49 -4.47
CA CYS A 212 -5.75 -18.86 -5.88
C CYS A 212 -6.87 -19.85 -6.24
N ASP A 213 -7.06 -20.01 -7.55
CA ASP A 213 -7.90 -21.08 -8.11
C ASP A 213 -7.36 -22.45 -7.68
N SER A 214 -8.25 -23.44 -7.61
CA SER A 214 -7.89 -24.80 -7.19
C SER A 214 -6.88 -25.49 -8.11
N SER A 215 -6.78 -25.08 -9.36
CA SER A 215 -5.81 -25.61 -10.35
C SER A 215 -4.37 -25.16 -10.14
N VAL A 216 -4.16 -24.05 -9.39
CA VAL A 216 -2.83 -23.48 -9.15
C VAL A 216 -2.05 -24.32 -8.14
N SER A 217 -0.81 -24.69 -8.45
CA SER A 217 0.08 -25.45 -7.56
C SER A 217 1.22 -24.63 -6.97
N GLU A 218 1.56 -23.51 -7.59
CA GLU A 218 2.72 -22.68 -7.20
C GLU A 218 2.25 -21.37 -6.57
N PRO A 219 2.73 -21.06 -5.34
CA PRO A 219 2.44 -19.79 -4.69
C PRO A 219 3.16 -18.63 -5.38
N ILE A 220 2.61 -17.43 -5.25
CA ILE A 220 3.32 -16.20 -5.62
C ILE A 220 4.51 -16.02 -4.67
N ALA A 221 5.68 -15.68 -5.24
CA ALA A 221 6.86 -15.39 -4.43
C ALA A 221 6.59 -14.21 -3.48
N ALA A 222 6.78 -14.43 -2.21
CA ALA A 222 6.59 -13.44 -1.16
C ALA A 222 7.83 -13.32 -0.28
N GLN A 223 8.09 -12.12 0.22
CA GLN A 223 9.17 -11.91 1.17
C GLN A 223 8.89 -12.66 2.49
N PRO A 224 9.95 -13.13 3.19
CA PRO A 224 9.80 -13.68 4.53
C PRO A 224 9.12 -12.67 5.46
N ILE A 225 8.23 -13.17 6.32
CA ILE A 225 7.74 -12.40 7.45
C ILE A 225 8.73 -12.65 8.58
N ASP A 226 9.30 -11.57 9.11
CA ASP A 226 10.17 -11.66 10.27
C ASP A 226 9.39 -12.24 11.46
N PRO A 227 9.94 -13.19 12.18
CA PRO A 227 9.30 -13.70 13.39
C PRO A 227 9.16 -12.58 14.43
N PRO A 228 8.12 -12.63 15.29
CA PRO A 228 7.98 -11.63 16.34
C PRO A 228 9.20 -11.65 17.25
N THR A 229 9.80 -10.50 17.48
CA THR A 229 10.98 -10.32 18.34
C THR A 229 10.61 -10.28 19.82
N LEU A 230 9.35 -10.03 20.14
CA LEU A 230 8.82 -9.92 21.49
C LEU A 230 7.45 -10.58 21.58
N THR A 231 7.24 -11.39 22.62
CA THR A 231 5.93 -11.95 22.97
C THR A 231 5.48 -11.38 24.30
N MET A 232 4.26 -10.82 24.35
CA MET A 232 3.65 -10.33 25.59
C MET A 232 2.38 -11.11 25.88
N THR A 233 2.21 -11.53 27.13
CA THR A 233 1.00 -12.19 27.58
C THR A 233 0.15 -11.19 28.37
N PHE A 234 -1.06 -10.91 27.89
CA PHE A 234 -2.05 -10.14 28.64
C PHE A 234 -2.94 -11.08 29.43
N ARG A 235 -3.03 -10.85 30.74
CA ARG A 235 -3.94 -11.58 31.62
C ARG A 235 -4.86 -10.60 32.33
N ILE A 236 -6.00 -11.11 32.76
CA ILE A 236 -6.84 -10.37 33.73
C ILE A 236 -6.01 -10.16 34.99
N ASN A 237 -6.09 -8.96 35.56
CA ASN A 237 -5.47 -8.68 36.86
C ASN A 237 -6.24 -9.47 37.92
N ASP A 238 -5.67 -10.58 38.37
CA ASP A 238 -6.18 -11.46 39.43
C ASP A 238 -5.46 -11.26 40.76
N GLY A 239 -4.68 -10.18 40.87
CA GLY A 239 -3.96 -9.83 42.10
C GLY A 239 -4.92 -9.45 43.25
N PRO A 240 -4.46 -9.58 44.51
CA PRO A 240 -5.31 -9.34 45.70
C PRO A 240 -5.86 -7.92 45.83
N LEU A 241 -5.33 -6.98 45.03
CA LEU A 241 -5.80 -5.57 44.96
C LEU A 241 -6.58 -5.27 43.66
N ALA A 242 -6.88 -6.27 42.83
CA ALA A 242 -7.62 -6.07 41.61
C ALA A 242 -9.04 -5.55 41.91
N GLY A 243 -9.42 -4.41 41.31
CA GLY A 243 -10.74 -3.80 41.51
C GLY A 243 -10.94 -3.10 42.87
N LYS A 244 -9.89 -2.86 43.63
CA LYS A 244 -9.90 -2.01 44.83
C LYS A 244 -9.21 -0.71 44.50
N GLU A 245 -9.95 0.42 44.52
CA GLU A 245 -9.37 1.76 44.57
C GLU A 245 -8.76 2.04 45.97
#